data_556d5ff3b97e54beeb3b2867603e2d75
#
_entry.id   556d5ff3b97e54beeb3b2867603e2d75
#
_cell.length_a   1.000
_cell.length_b   1.000
_cell.length_c   1.000
_cell.angle_alpha   90.00
_cell.angle_beta   90.00
_cell.angle_gamma   90.00
#
_symmetry.space_group_name_H-M   'P 1'
#
loop_
_entity.id
_entity.type
_entity.pdbx_description
1 polymer ?
#
loop_
_entity_poly.entity_id
_entity_poly.type
_entity_poly.pdbx_seq_one_letter_code
_entity_poly.pdbx_strand_id
1 'polypeptide(L)'
;AAKLNKMGYSVFVLRYRILWGISNNGPLQDLGRAVQFITNHAQQFGVQPENYALVGFSSGGQLCGLFSSDKRYGYKAYDVPKPGALLMGYPVNDFAEIKPVYHAVMDPASCRWRYYWSDISGGITPDFPPTYFWYGKNDVSLKTLGYPFQGPAIRKALEANGVPCEVHVYENAPHAIGTGNGTDAEGWMTD
;
A
#
# COMPACT_ATOMS: atom_id res chain seq x y z
N ALA A 1 5.63 -10.04 9.74
CA ALA A 1 5.75 -9.61 11.14
C ALA A 1 7.03 -10.17 11.78
N ALA A 2 7.19 -11.52 11.89
CA ALA A 2 8.30 -12.12 12.64
C ALA A 2 9.71 -11.66 12.21
N LYS A 3 9.94 -11.43 10.89
CA LYS A 3 11.22 -10.95 10.40
C LYS A 3 11.48 -9.51 10.88
N LEU A 4 10.52 -8.63 10.80
CA LEU A 4 10.63 -7.25 11.28
C LEU A 4 10.79 -7.18 12.82
N ASN A 5 10.09 -8.03 13.56
CA ASN A 5 10.29 -8.11 15.01
C ASN A 5 11.75 -8.50 15.38
N LYS A 6 12.36 -9.45 14.64
CA LYS A 6 13.77 -9.81 14.82
C LYS A 6 14.73 -8.66 14.52
N MET A 7 14.33 -7.71 13.71
CA MET A 7 15.06 -6.47 13.40
C MET A 7 14.83 -5.36 14.43
N GLY A 8 14.04 -5.61 15.47
CA GLY A 8 13.78 -4.66 16.56
C GLY A 8 12.53 -3.79 16.39
N TYR A 9 11.73 -4.03 15.35
CA TYR A 9 10.49 -3.26 15.14
C TYR A 9 9.31 -3.84 15.92
N SER A 10 8.49 -2.98 16.51
CA SER A 10 7.15 -3.34 16.97
C SER A 10 6.21 -3.40 15.78
N VAL A 11 5.56 -4.55 15.56
CA VAL A 11 4.75 -4.79 14.36
C VAL A 11 3.29 -5.03 14.72
N PHE A 12 2.41 -4.23 14.15
CA PHE A 12 0.97 -4.37 14.25
C PHE A 12 0.42 -4.90 12.91
N VAL A 13 -0.30 -6.00 12.94
CA VAL A 13 -0.90 -6.61 11.73
C VAL A 13 -2.38 -6.29 11.70
N LEU A 14 -2.76 -5.44 10.75
CA LEU A 14 -4.15 -5.06 10.58
C LEU A 14 -4.91 -6.09 9.73
N ARG A 15 -6.03 -6.55 10.25
CA ARG A 15 -7.07 -7.25 9.49
C ARG A 15 -8.19 -6.27 9.17
N TYR A 16 -8.21 -5.75 7.95
CA TYR A 16 -9.21 -4.79 7.50
C TYR A 16 -10.34 -5.47 6.72
N ARG A 17 -11.46 -4.79 6.62
CA ARG A 17 -12.62 -5.26 5.86
C ARG A 17 -12.29 -5.34 4.37
N ILE A 18 -12.56 -6.48 3.75
CA ILE A 18 -12.31 -6.73 2.32
C ILE A 18 -13.56 -7.20 1.58
N LEU A 19 -14.68 -7.37 2.29
CA LEU A 19 -15.82 -8.07 1.77
C LEU A 19 -16.79 -7.20 0.96
N TRP A 20 -17.55 -7.87 0.12
CA TRP A 20 -18.70 -7.43 -0.62
C TRP A 20 -19.72 -6.78 0.33
N GLY A 21 -20.32 -5.67 -0.10
CA GLY A 21 -21.34 -4.99 0.72
C GLY A 21 -20.80 -3.96 1.71
N ILE A 22 -19.50 -3.68 1.71
CA ILE A 22 -18.93 -2.63 2.54
C ILE A 22 -19.13 -1.28 1.85
N SER A 23 -19.93 -0.43 2.45
CA SER A 23 -20.08 0.95 2.00
C SER A 23 -18.82 1.78 2.31
N ASN A 24 -18.46 2.66 1.38
CA ASN A 24 -17.59 3.83 1.59
C ASN A 24 -16.28 3.59 2.36
N ASN A 25 -15.16 3.38 1.66
CA ASN A 25 -13.80 3.46 2.21
C ASN A 25 -13.51 2.59 3.46
N GLY A 26 -14.28 1.52 3.67
CA GLY A 26 -14.12 0.65 4.83
C GLY A 26 -12.67 0.28 5.15
N PRO A 27 -11.89 -0.21 4.19
CA PRO A 27 -10.47 -0.52 4.41
C PRO A 27 -9.63 0.68 4.85
N LEU A 28 -9.83 1.86 4.26
CA LEU A 28 -9.12 3.09 4.67
C LEU A 28 -9.55 3.55 6.06
N GLN A 29 -10.84 3.43 6.39
CA GLN A 29 -11.34 3.72 7.73
C GLN A 29 -10.75 2.76 8.76
N ASP A 30 -10.61 1.49 8.43
CA ASP A 30 -10.02 0.51 9.33
C ASP A 30 -8.54 0.79 9.57
N LEU A 31 -7.80 1.15 8.52
CA LEU A 31 -6.39 1.54 8.64
C LEU A 31 -6.25 2.83 9.46
N GLY A 32 -7.04 3.86 9.14
CA GLY A 32 -6.99 5.13 9.85
C GLY A 32 -7.30 4.96 11.35
N ARG A 33 -8.34 4.21 11.69
CA ARG A 33 -8.68 3.91 13.09
C ARG A 33 -7.62 3.08 13.80
N ALA A 34 -7.00 2.13 13.09
CA ALA A 34 -5.93 1.34 13.67
C ALA A 34 -4.72 2.20 13.99
N VAL A 35 -4.29 3.06 13.06
CA VAL A 35 -3.19 4.00 13.30
C VAL A 35 -3.54 4.94 14.45
N GLN A 36 -4.72 5.55 14.44
CA GLN A 36 -5.19 6.44 15.51
C GLN A 36 -5.21 5.72 16.88
N PHE A 37 -5.67 4.48 16.92
CA PHE A 37 -5.66 3.69 18.15
C PHE A 37 -4.23 3.44 18.65
N ILE A 38 -3.31 3.05 17.77
CA ILE A 38 -1.92 2.77 18.12
C ILE A 38 -1.22 4.04 18.58
N THR A 39 -1.38 5.15 17.88
CA THR A 39 -0.73 6.43 18.23
C THR A 39 -1.26 6.98 19.56
N ASN A 40 -2.57 6.89 19.82
CA ASN A 40 -3.17 7.32 21.07
C ASN A 40 -2.77 6.44 22.27
N HIS A 41 -2.35 5.21 22.02
CA HIS A 41 -1.91 4.26 23.07
C HIS A 41 -0.40 3.95 22.95
N ALA A 42 0.37 4.82 22.30
CA ALA A 42 1.79 4.60 22.01
C ALA A 42 2.61 4.29 23.27
N GLN A 43 2.37 5.02 24.36
CA GLN A 43 3.02 4.78 25.64
C GLN A 43 2.71 3.37 26.18
N GLN A 44 1.48 2.92 26.11
CA GLN A 44 1.06 1.59 26.55
C GLN A 44 1.73 0.48 25.74
N PHE A 45 1.92 0.71 24.44
CA PHE A 45 2.58 -0.23 23.56
C PHE A 45 4.12 -0.11 23.55
N GLY A 46 4.68 0.88 24.22
CA GLY A 46 6.11 1.14 24.22
C GLY A 46 6.65 1.52 22.84
N VAL A 47 5.86 2.25 22.03
CA VAL A 47 6.24 2.65 20.68
C VAL A 47 6.22 4.16 20.52
N GLN A 48 6.88 4.65 19.47
CA GLN A 48 6.79 6.06 19.07
C GLN A 48 5.50 6.31 18.28
N PRO A 49 4.74 7.38 18.57
CA PRO A 49 3.53 7.71 17.81
C PRO A 49 3.81 8.27 16.41
N GLU A 50 5.01 8.80 16.21
CA GLU A 50 5.46 9.41 14.96
C GLU A 50 6.48 8.52 14.24
N ASN A 51 6.76 8.82 12.98
CA ASN A 51 7.76 8.11 12.17
C ASN A 51 7.50 6.61 12.02
N TYR A 52 6.24 6.19 12.11
CA TYR A 52 5.88 4.81 11.85
C TYR A 52 5.97 4.49 10.35
N ALA A 53 6.26 3.24 10.03
CA ALA A 53 6.23 2.75 8.65
C ALA A 53 4.93 1.99 8.36
N LEU A 54 4.42 2.16 7.15
CA LEU A 54 3.36 1.31 6.61
C LEU A 54 3.96 0.27 5.69
N VAL A 55 3.53 -0.98 5.84
CA VAL A 55 3.95 -2.09 4.97
C VAL A 55 2.71 -2.73 4.37
N GLY A 56 2.63 -2.77 3.05
CA GLY A 56 1.48 -3.32 2.34
C GLY A 56 1.84 -4.10 1.09
N PHE A 57 1.03 -5.11 0.76
CA PHE A 57 1.21 -5.96 -0.41
C PHE A 57 -0.03 -5.93 -1.28
N SER A 58 0.13 -5.90 -2.62
CA SER A 58 -0.98 -5.92 -3.57
C SER A 58 -2.01 -4.82 -3.27
N SER A 59 -3.27 -5.17 -3.05
CA SER A 59 -4.31 -4.23 -2.59
C SER A 59 -4.01 -3.60 -1.21
N GLY A 60 -3.25 -4.29 -0.34
CA GLY A 60 -2.74 -3.70 0.90
C GLY A 60 -1.68 -2.64 0.65
N GLY A 61 -0.86 -2.79 -0.39
CA GLY A 61 0.07 -1.75 -0.85
C GLY A 61 -0.69 -0.52 -1.34
N GLN A 62 -1.75 -0.71 -2.12
CA GLN A 62 -2.62 0.38 -2.52
C GLN A 62 -3.24 1.10 -1.31
N LEU A 63 -3.76 0.33 -0.36
CA LEU A 63 -4.34 0.89 0.86
C LEU A 63 -3.36 1.78 1.63
N CYS A 64 -2.12 1.30 1.80
CA CYS A 64 -1.06 2.06 2.44
C CYS A 64 -0.67 3.32 1.65
N GLY A 65 -0.58 3.22 0.32
CA GLY A 65 -0.28 4.36 -0.55
C GLY A 65 -1.37 5.44 -0.51
N LEU A 66 -2.63 5.05 -0.58
CA LEU A 66 -3.76 5.99 -0.47
C LEU A 66 -3.81 6.67 0.90
N PHE A 67 -3.55 5.92 1.97
CA PHE A 67 -3.51 6.47 3.33
C PHE A 67 -2.35 7.44 3.52
N SER A 68 -1.22 7.20 2.88
CA SER A 68 -0.03 8.07 2.95
C SER A 68 -0.20 9.41 2.24
N SER A 69 -1.21 9.53 1.40
CA SER A 69 -1.58 10.78 0.75
C SER A 69 -2.26 11.74 1.72
N ASP A 70 -2.13 13.04 1.49
CA ASP A 70 -2.87 14.08 2.23
C ASP A 70 -4.29 14.32 1.70
N LYS A 71 -4.74 13.50 0.74
CA LYS A 71 -6.07 13.58 0.16
C LYS A 71 -7.16 13.14 1.15
N ARG A 72 -8.40 13.32 0.74
CA ARG A 72 -9.65 13.20 1.53
C ARG A 72 -9.72 12.02 2.52
N TYR A 73 -9.04 10.91 2.24
CA TYR A 73 -9.09 9.71 3.08
C TYR A 73 -7.71 9.27 3.58
N GLY A 74 -6.71 10.11 3.39
CA GLY A 74 -5.37 9.88 3.89
C GLY A 74 -5.24 10.15 5.39
N TYR A 75 -4.01 10.09 5.88
CA TYR A 75 -3.69 10.22 7.30
C TYR A 75 -4.28 11.45 7.98
N LYS A 76 -4.35 12.60 7.29
CA LYS A 76 -4.94 13.85 7.82
C LYS A 76 -6.42 13.72 8.20
N ALA A 77 -7.17 12.84 7.52
CA ALA A 77 -8.59 12.63 7.83
C ALA A 77 -8.82 11.95 9.19
N TYR A 78 -7.77 11.41 9.78
CA TYR A 78 -7.83 10.70 11.06
C TYR A 78 -7.08 11.40 12.19
N ASP A 79 -6.58 12.62 11.92
CA ASP A 79 -5.80 13.39 12.89
C ASP A 79 -4.62 12.58 13.46
N VAL A 80 -3.89 11.93 12.59
CA VAL A 80 -2.71 11.14 12.94
C VAL A 80 -1.48 11.68 12.21
N PRO A 81 -0.28 11.48 12.77
CA PRO A 81 0.97 11.88 12.11
C PRO A 81 1.10 11.22 10.73
N LYS A 82 1.78 11.91 9.83
CA LYS A 82 2.19 11.34 8.54
C LYS A 82 3.06 10.11 8.75
N PRO A 83 2.89 9.04 7.96
CA PRO A 83 3.85 7.94 7.95
C PRO A 83 5.27 8.43 7.68
N GLY A 84 6.24 7.93 8.43
CA GLY A 84 7.65 8.24 8.20
C GLY A 84 8.23 7.51 6.99
N ALA A 85 7.68 6.35 6.64
CA ALA A 85 8.06 5.57 5.47
C ALA A 85 6.91 4.70 4.95
N LEU A 86 6.95 4.39 3.65
CA LEU A 86 6.02 3.48 2.99
C LEU A 86 6.79 2.36 2.28
N LEU A 87 6.47 1.10 2.60
CA LEU A 87 7.05 -0.08 1.98
C LEU A 87 5.95 -0.89 1.29
N MET A 88 6.07 -1.09 -0.02
CA MET A 88 5.05 -1.79 -0.79
C MET A 88 5.63 -2.93 -1.62
N GLY A 89 5.01 -4.09 -1.53
CA GLY A 89 5.28 -5.20 -2.44
C GLY A 89 4.18 -5.30 -3.51
N TYR A 90 4.58 -5.31 -4.79
CA TYR A 90 3.67 -5.45 -5.95
C TYR A 90 2.34 -4.67 -5.78
N PRO A 91 2.39 -3.37 -5.45
CA PRO A 91 1.18 -2.59 -5.18
C PRO A 91 0.29 -2.46 -6.41
N VAL A 92 -1.01 -2.39 -6.20
CA VAL A 92 -1.94 -1.90 -7.22
C VAL A 92 -1.94 -0.37 -7.14
N ASN A 93 -1.71 0.30 -8.26
CA ASN A 93 -1.76 1.76 -8.33
C ASN A 93 -3.20 2.25 -8.47
N ASP A 94 -3.89 1.76 -9.48
CA ASP A 94 -5.24 2.19 -9.81
C ASP A 94 -6.12 0.99 -10.24
N PHE A 95 -7.19 0.75 -9.51
CA PHE A 95 -8.18 -0.27 -9.88
C PHE A 95 -9.04 0.13 -11.08
N ALA A 96 -9.09 1.41 -11.45
CA ALA A 96 -9.84 1.85 -12.63
C ALA A 96 -9.25 1.31 -13.95
N GLU A 97 -7.96 0.95 -13.94
CA GLU A 97 -7.30 0.34 -15.09
C GLU A 97 -7.64 -1.14 -15.32
N ILE A 98 -8.41 -1.76 -14.42
CA ILE A 98 -8.81 -3.18 -14.59
C ILE A 98 -9.62 -3.37 -15.85
N LYS A 99 -9.43 -4.49 -16.54
CA LYS A 99 -10.20 -4.81 -17.74
C LYS A 99 -11.71 -4.83 -17.44
N PRO A 100 -12.54 -4.24 -18.32
CA PRO A 100 -13.98 -4.13 -18.09
C PRO A 100 -14.69 -5.45 -17.77
N VAL A 101 -14.21 -6.57 -18.29
CA VAL A 101 -14.77 -7.91 -18.01
C VAL A 101 -14.70 -8.28 -16.53
N TYR A 102 -13.72 -7.76 -15.80
CA TYR A 102 -13.57 -8.02 -14.38
C TYR A 102 -14.32 -7.04 -13.49
N HIS A 103 -14.73 -5.88 -14.02
CA HIS A 103 -15.52 -4.90 -13.28
C HIS A 103 -16.81 -5.50 -12.70
N ALA A 104 -17.51 -6.31 -13.48
CA ALA A 104 -18.76 -6.95 -13.05
C ALA A 104 -18.56 -7.92 -11.86
N VAL A 105 -17.36 -8.51 -11.76
CA VAL A 105 -17.03 -9.49 -10.70
C VAL A 105 -16.39 -8.82 -9.49
N MET A 106 -15.52 -7.82 -9.73
CA MET A 106 -14.70 -7.21 -8.68
C MET A 106 -15.26 -5.86 -8.18
N ASP A 107 -16.25 -5.31 -8.86
CA ASP A 107 -16.93 -4.06 -8.51
C ASP A 107 -18.44 -4.23 -8.37
N PRO A 108 -18.93 -4.85 -7.31
CA PRO A 108 -20.31 -4.58 -6.92
C PRO A 108 -20.43 -3.09 -6.61
N ALA A 109 -21.60 -2.54 -6.82
CA ALA A 109 -21.90 -1.11 -6.60
C ALA A 109 -21.40 -0.60 -5.22
N SER A 110 -21.38 -1.46 -4.21
CA SER A 110 -20.86 -1.19 -2.87
C SER A 110 -19.34 -1.04 -2.77
N CYS A 111 -18.59 -1.47 -3.80
CA CYS A 111 -17.12 -1.38 -3.83
C CYS A 111 -16.61 -0.36 -4.84
N ARG A 112 -17.47 0.41 -5.48
CA ARG A 112 -17.08 1.40 -6.50
C ARG A 112 -16.09 2.44 -6.03
N TRP A 113 -16.03 2.73 -4.74
CA TRP A 113 -15.03 3.63 -4.17
C TRP A 113 -13.59 3.25 -4.56
N ARG A 114 -13.30 1.96 -4.78
CA ARG A 114 -11.99 1.48 -5.21
C ARG A 114 -11.57 2.05 -6.56
N TYR A 115 -12.51 2.40 -7.41
CA TYR A 115 -12.25 2.95 -8.74
C TYR A 115 -12.18 4.47 -8.74
N TYR A 116 -12.93 5.13 -7.87
CA TYR A 116 -12.98 6.59 -7.83
C TYR A 116 -11.88 7.23 -6.99
N TRP A 117 -11.24 6.45 -6.12
CA TRP A 117 -10.29 6.97 -5.13
C TRP A 117 -8.97 6.20 -5.10
N SER A 118 -8.74 5.38 -6.10
CA SER A 118 -7.76 4.30 -6.03
C SER A 118 -6.40 4.61 -6.61
N ASP A 119 -6.23 5.78 -7.20
CA ASP A 119 -4.97 6.19 -7.83
C ASP A 119 -3.96 6.67 -6.78
N ILE A 120 -2.97 5.83 -6.48
CA ILE A 120 -1.85 6.23 -5.62
C ILE A 120 -1.06 7.34 -6.30
N SER A 121 -0.73 7.18 -7.57
CA SER A 121 0.14 8.09 -8.31
C SER A 121 -0.42 9.50 -8.38
N GLY A 122 -1.72 9.65 -8.57
CA GLY A 122 -2.40 10.95 -8.51
C GLY A 122 -2.51 11.55 -7.09
N GLY A 123 -2.19 10.78 -6.06
CA GLY A 123 -2.13 11.21 -4.67
C GLY A 123 -0.74 11.65 -4.18
N ILE A 124 0.29 11.43 -4.98
CA ILE A 124 1.66 11.74 -4.62
C ILE A 124 1.90 13.25 -4.78
N THR A 125 2.40 13.85 -3.72
CA THR A 125 2.81 15.25 -3.65
C THR A 125 4.23 15.32 -3.11
N PRO A 126 4.93 16.48 -3.13
CA PRO A 126 6.26 16.59 -2.52
C PRO A 126 6.30 16.24 -1.03
N ASP A 127 5.16 16.27 -0.35
CA ASP A 127 5.03 15.87 1.08
C ASP A 127 4.72 14.39 1.29
N PHE A 128 4.70 13.59 0.23
CA PHE A 128 4.49 12.15 0.35
C PHE A 128 5.67 11.49 1.09
N PRO A 129 5.45 10.43 1.91
CA PRO A 129 6.55 9.83 2.68
C PRO A 129 7.58 9.15 1.78
N PRO A 130 8.85 9.08 2.21
CA PRO A 130 9.86 8.25 1.55
C PRO A 130 9.32 6.84 1.28
N THR A 131 9.52 6.36 0.07
CA THR A 131 8.82 5.15 -0.41
C THR A 131 9.82 4.13 -0.96
N TYR A 132 9.81 2.94 -0.39
CA TYR A 132 10.40 1.75 -0.96
C TYR A 132 9.29 0.89 -1.58
N PHE A 133 9.45 0.43 -2.82
CA PHE A 133 8.54 -0.57 -3.34
C PHE A 133 9.20 -1.47 -4.39
N TRP A 134 8.61 -2.64 -4.56
CA TRP A 134 9.05 -3.59 -5.55
C TRP A 134 7.89 -4.25 -6.27
N TYR A 135 8.14 -4.75 -7.47
CA TYR A 135 7.18 -5.53 -8.25
C TYR A 135 7.90 -6.49 -9.20
N GLY A 136 7.20 -7.54 -9.59
CA GLY A 136 7.68 -8.49 -10.59
C GLY A 136 7.44 -7.99 -12.01
N LYS A 137 8.46 -7.94 -12.83
CA LYS A 137 8.37 -7.57 -14.26
C LYS A 137 7.39 -8.47 -15.02
N ASN A 138 7.34 -9.73 -14.63
CA ASN A 138 6.52 -10.77 -15.23
C ASN A 138 5.34 -11.18 -14.35
N ASP A 139 4.83 -10.30 -13.51
CA ASP A 139 3.64 -10.55 -12.72
C ASP A 139 2.43 -10.84 -13.62
N VAL A 140 2.18 -12.15 -13.84
CA VAL A 140 1.11 -12.66 -14.72
C VAL A 140 -0.26 -12.25 -14.20
N SER A 141 -0.44 -12.18 -12.88
CA SER A 141 -1.72 -11.81 -12.27
C SER A 141 -2.10 -10.38 -12.63
N LEU A 142 -1.19 -9.43 -12.47
CA LEU A 142 -1.43 -8.04 -12.84
C LEU A 142 -1.60 -7.88 -14.35
N LYS A 143 -0.78 -8.55 -15.17
CA LYS A 143 -0.92 -8.52 -16.63
C LYS A 143 -2.27 -9.08 -17.09
N THR A 144 -2.72 -10.18 -16.51
CA THR A 144 -4.01 -10.80 -16.85
C THR A 144 -5.17 -9.90 -16.50
N LEU A 145 -5.13 -9.25 -15.33
CA LEU A 145 -6.15 -8.30 -14.89
C LEU A 145 -6.12 -6.97 -15.66
N GLY A 146 -5.05 -6.68 -16.41
CA GLY A 146 -4.91 -5.45 -17.19
C GLY A 146 -4.09 -4.36 -16.53
N TYR A 147 -3.22 -4.68 -15.58
CA TYR A 147 -2.38 -3.73 -14.84
C TYR A 147 -0.88 -3.76 -15.21
N PRO A 148 -0.48 -3.64 -16.47
CA PRO A 148 0.94 -3.82 -16.82
C PRO A 148 1.86 -2.68 -16.34
N PHE A 149 1.30 -1.52 -15.97
CA PHE A 149 2.06 -0.30 -15.71
C PHE A 149 1.91 0.27 -14.29
N GLN A 150 1.41 -0.51 -13.37
CA GLN A 150 1.11 -0.04 -12.02
C GLN A 150 2.35 0.47 -11.28
N GLY A 151 3.42 -0.32 -11.24
CA GLY A 151 4.69 0.09 -10.63
C GLY A 151 5.35 1.28 -11.32
N PRO A 152 5.51 1.27 -12.66
CA PRO A 152 6.03 2.42 -13.41
C PRO A 152 5.28 3.74 -13.18
N ALA A 153 3.95 3.70 -13.04
CA ALA A 153 3.15 4.90 -12.75
C ALA A 153 3.48 5.51 -11.39
N ILE A 154 3.57 4.67 -10.35
CA ILE A 154 3.97 5.12 -9.00
C ILE A 154 5.38 5.72 -9.04
N ARG A 155 6.34 5.01 -9.63
CA ARG A 155 7.72 5.49 -9.74
C ARG A 155 7.80 6.86 -10.40
N LYS A 156 7.18 7.01 -11.56
CA LYS A 156 7.14 8.29 -12.29
C LYS A 156 6.58 9.42 -11.44
N ALA A 157 5.52 9.16 -10.67
CA ALA A 157 4.91 10.18 -9.82
C ALA A 157 5.80 10.56 -8.63
N LEU A 158 6.47 9.59 -8.00
CA LEU A 158 7.44 9.85 -6.92
C LEU A 158 8.60 10.70 -7.43
N GLU A 159 9.23 10.32 -8.54
CA GLU A 159 10.34 11.05 -9.15
C GLU A 159 9.93 12.47 -9.56
N ALA A 160 8.75 12.64 -10.18
CA ALA A 160 8.22 13.93 -10.61
C ALA A 160 7.95 14.90 -9.45
N ASN A 161 7.67 14.38 -8.26
CA ASN A 161 7.43 15.16 -7.05
C ASN A 161 8.66 15.26 -6.13
N GLY A 162 9.81 14.73 -6.53
CA GLY A 162 11.03 14.77 -5.73
C GLY A 162 10.95 13.98 -4.44
N VAL A 163 10.05 13.00 -4.35
CA VAL A 163 9.91 12.13 -3.17
C VAL A 163 11.04 11.11 -3.16
N PRO A 164 11.81 10.97 -2.06
CA PRO A 164 12.81 9.92 -1.96
C PRO A 164 12.19 8.55 -2.19
N CYS A 165 12.71 7.81 -3.18
CA CYS A 165 12.17 6.49 -3.47
C CYS A 165 13.25 5.50 -3.89
N GLU A 166 13.04 4.26 -3.51
CA GLU A 166 13.81 3.10 -3.97
C GLU A 166 12.86 2.09 -4.60
N VAL A 167 13.17 1.65 -5.82
CA VAL A 167 12.29 0.81 -6.62
C VAL A 167 13.05 -0.39 -7.15
N HIS A 168 12.62 -1.59 -6.80
CA HIS A 168 13.18 -2.83 -7.30
C HIS A 168 12.22 -3.54 -8.26
N VAL A 169 12.75 -3.97 -9.38
CA VAL A 169 12.01 -4.74 -10.41
C VAL A 169 12.63 -6.11 -10.53
N TYR A 170 11.93 -7.12 -10.05
CA TYR A 170 12.38 -8.50 -10.08
C TYR A 170 11.87 -9.24 -11.32
N GLU A 171 12.74 -10.02 -11.96
CA GLU A 171 12.37 -10.75 -13.18
C GLU A 171 11.38 -11.90 -12.91
N ASN A 172 11.59 -12.62 -11.81
CA ASN A 172 10.89 -13.88 -11.49
C ASN A 172 10.02 -13.81 -10.22
N ALA A 173 9.71 -12.62 -9.74
CA ALA A 173 8.83 -12.45 -8.60
C ALA A 173 7.36 -12.48 -9.04
N PRO A 174 6.61 -13.57 -8.75
CA PRO A 174 5.18 -13.60 -9.04
C PRO A 174 4.39 -12.75 -8.06
N HIS A 175 3.09 -12.55 -8.34
CA HIS A 175 2.19 -11.89 -7.42
C HIS A 175 2.00 -12.67 -6.12
N ALA A 176 1.71 -11.96 -5.00
CA ALA A 176 1.33 -12.54 -3.72
C ALA A 176 2.41 -13.35 -2.97
N ILE A 177 3.68 -13.16 -3.27
CA ILE A 177 4.78 -13.90 -2.61
C ILE A 177 5.26 -13.27 -1.29
N GLY A 178 4.74 -12.14 -0.87
CA GLY A 178 5.03 -11.51 0.43
C GLY A 178 6.52 -11.28 0.69
N THR A 179 7.17 -12.21 1.38
CA THR A 179 8.59 -12.14 1.73
C THR A 179 9.56 -12.47 0.60
N GLY A 180 9.05 -12.83 -0.58
CA GLY A 180 9.88 -13.14 -1.75
C GLY A 180 10.59 -14.50 -1.70
N ASN A 181 10.35 -15.32 -0.67
CA ASN A 181 11.09 -16.57 -0.47
C ASN A 181 11.06 -17.48 -1.71
N GLY A 182 12.23 -17.96 -2.12
CA GLY A 182 12.39 -18.83 -3.28
C GLY A 182 12.32 -18.11 -4.63
N THR A 183 12.38 -16.80 -4.65
CA THR A 183 12.44 -15.97 -5.86
C THR A 183 13.60 -14.97 -5.80
N ASP A 184 13.82 -14.24 -6.88
CA ASP A 184 14.81 -13.17 -6.93
C ASP A 184 14.46 -11.95 -6.04
N ALA A 185 13.25 -11.91 -5.49
CA ALA A 185 12.84 -10.93 -4.48
C ALA A 185 13.15 -11.38 -3.04
N GLU A 186 13.78 -12.54 -2.85
CA GLU A 186 14.18 -12.98 -1.52
C GLU A 186 15.22 -12.04 -0.94
N GLY A 187 14.96 -11.52 0.25
CA GLY A 187 15.87 -10.57 0.89
C GLY A 187 15.41 -9.11 0.87
N TRP A 188 14.43 -8.74 0.06
CA TRP A 188 13.99 -7.35 -0.11
C TRP A 188 13.76 -6.56 1.21
N MET A 189 13.54 -7.26 2.32
CA MET A 189 13.39 -6.61 3.64
C MET A 189 14.73 -6.29 4.31
N THR A 190 15.85 -6.70 3.74
CA THR A 190 17.18 -6.55 4.32
C THR A 190 18.14 -5.84 3.39
N ASP A 191 17.72 -5.58 2.18
CA ASP A 191 18.41 -4.78 1.20
C ASP A 191 18.14 -3.30 1.48
#